data_f78adf7b8a48edaa48d64a465be3b0c1
#
_entry.id   f78adf7b8a48edaa48d64a465be3b0c1
#
_cell.length_a   1.000
_cell.length_b   1.000
_cell.length_c   1.000
_cell.angle_alpha   90.00
_cell.angle_beta   90.00
_cell.angle_gamma   90.00
#
_symmetry.space_group_name_H-M   'P 1'
#
loop_
_entity.id
_entity.type
_entity.pdbx_description
1 polymer ?
#
loop_
_entity_poly.entity_id
_entity_poly.type
_entity_poly.pdbx_seq_one_letter_code
_entity_poly.pdbx_strand_id
1 'polypeptide(L)'
;MKKIIISSLAVVSLLSVTSCKTDFETDMSKIQVTSGEADFSKYVALGNSLTSGYRDGALYADGQRESYPAMIAGQMQRAGGGAFTQPLVPDNIGGFTNVPGFRGKLTLQVVNGALTPVYSTAVSTLDRLTGTYNNMGVPGAKSFHLVANDYGNVAGMLSGTANPYFVRFASSSTTSVLEDAKAQNPTFFSLWIGNNDVLSYATSGGVGTNQTGNTNPSTYSSNDITDPNVLAGSIRTVLEGMRSVGATKGVIANIPNVTSIPFFTTIPYNAVPLNEAYAATLNAQLVGRLKPILTALGQGDRLKTLVVGQNPLLIKDETLANLSAQITAALTSNGVPAALAAFIGTTYGQARHATSEDLILLSTKSVINTDVTGVLAPFNKQGITYPLEDKYVLTKSEVREIQIATDAYNTSIRALAETYGLAFVDANAKMIELGKNSGIQYNGVTYSTAFVTGGSFSLDGVHLTGRGYAVIANEFIKAINAKYKSTLPQVNPNNYSGIKFP
;
A
#
# COMPACT_ATOMS: atom_id res chain seq x y z
N MET A 1 11.17 -74.55 -23.44
CA MET A 1 11.32 -73.09 -23.17
C MET A 1 10.21 -72.18 -23.81
N LYS A 2 9.14 -72.70 -24.39
CA LYS A 2 8.05 -71.88 -24.99
C LYS A 2 6.80 -71.74 -24.12
N LYS A 3 6.71 -72.37 -22.94
CA LYS A 3 5.54 -72.30 -22.06
C LYS A 3 5.67 -71.36 -20.84
N ILE A 4 6.86 -70.81 -20.59
CA ILE A 4 7.09 -69.89 -19.47
C ILE A 4 6.90 -68.44 -19.87
N ILE A 5 7.00 -68.06 -21.13
CA ILE A 5 6.90 -66.70 -21.63
C ILE A 5 5.42 -66.19 -21.71
N ILE A 6 4.45 -67.10 -21.85
CA ILE A 6 3.04 -66.74 -21.97
C ILE A 6 2.38 -66.43 -20.62
N SER A 7 2.90 -66.97 -19.50
CA SER A 7 2.40 -66.70 -18.16
C SER A 7 2.87 -65.36 -17.59
N SER A 8 4.02 -64.85 -18.07
CA SER A 8 4.56 -63.56 -17.59
C SER A 8 3.87 -62.34 -18.22
N LEU A 9 3.29 -62.47 -19.45
CA LEU A 9 2.56 -61.38 -20.09
C LEU A 9 1.15 -61.21 -19.56
N ALA A 10 0.51 -62.27 -19.02
CA ALA A 10 -0.83 -62.19 -18.47
C ALA A 10 -0.89 -61.55 -17.07
N VAL A 11 0.18 -61.57 -16.32
CA VAL A 11 0.26 -60.96 -14.99
C VAL A 11 0.53 -59.42 -15.04
N VAL A 12 1.24 -58.98 -16.10
CA VAL A 12 1.49 -57.52 -16.30
C VAL A 12 0.26 -56.78 -16.80
N SER A 13 -0.66 -57.46 -17.49
CA SER A 13 -1.89 -56.83 -18.02
C SER A 13 -3.00 -56.68 -16.98
N LEU A 14 -2.92 -57.26 -15.75
CA LEU A 14 -3.93 -57.15 -14.72
C LEU A 14 -3.62 -56.06 -13.70
N LEU A 15 -2.45 -55.40 -13.76
CA LEU A 15 -2.05 -54.35 -12.80
C LEU A 15 -2.35 -52.91 -13.30
N SER A 16 -2.97 -52.74 -14.44
CA SER A 16 -3.16 -51.40 -15.07
C SER A 16 -4.60 -50.86 -15.03
N VAL A 17 -5.49 -51.41 -14.22
CA VAL A 17 -6.89 -50.93 -14.13
C VAL A 17 -7.40 -50.65 -12.71
N THR A 18 -6.51 -50.36 -11.75
CA THR A 18 -6.95 -49.63 -10.57
C THR A 18 -6.73 -48.13 -10.78
N SER A 19 -7.48 -47.52 -11.68
CA SER A 19 -7.77 -46.10 -11.64
C SER A 19 -8.46 -45.86 -10.30
N CYS A 20 -7.75 -45.28 -9.34
CA CYS A 20 -8.38 -44.71 -8.15
C CYS A 20 -9.37 -43.65 -8.67
N LYS A 21 -10.64 -44.01 -8.79
CA LYS A 21 -11.71 -43.03 -8.72
C LYS A 21 -11.64 -42.50 -7.28
N THR A 22 -11.07 -41.30 -7.10
CA THR A 22 -11.33 -40.51 -5.90
C THR A 22 -12.78 -40.10 -5.99
N ASP A 23 -13.67 -40.94 -5.50
CA ASP A 23 -15.03 -40.53 -5.20
C ASP A 23 -14.91 -39.55 -4.02
N PHE A 24 -14.92 -38.26 -4.32
CA PHE A 24 -15.15 -37.27 -3.29
C PHE A 24 -16.54 -37.55 -2.70
N GLU A 25 -16.64 -37.80 -1.42
CA GLU A 25 -17.92 -38.06 -0.71
C GLU A 25 -18.94 -36.95 -0.98
N THR A 26 -18.51 -35.79 -1.41
CA THR A 26 -19.37 -34.68 -1.82
C THR A 26 -18.94 -34.14 -3.19
N ASP A 27 -19.79 -34.27 -4.18
CA ASP A 27 -19.64 -33.65 -5.50
C ASP A 27 -19.61 -32.11 -5.29
N MET A 28 -18.47 -31.50 -5.49
CA MET A 28 -18.26 -30.05 -5.31
C MET A 28 -19.23 -29.22 -6.16
N SER A 29 -19.74 -29.76 -7.25
CA SER A 29 -20.74 -29.09 -8.12
C SER A 29 -22.14 -29.03 -7.47
N LYS A 30 -22.38 -29.83 -6.43
CA LYS A 30 -23.64 -29.91 -5.69
C LYS A 30 -23.67 -29.13 -4.38
N ILE A 31 -22.55 -28.47 -4.02
CA ILE A 31 -22.53 -27.60 -2.83
C ILE A 31 -23.46 -26.43 -3.11
N GLN A 32 -24.58 -26.39 -2.37
CA GLN A 32 -25.51 -25.27 -2.45
C GLN A 32 -24.85 -24.00 -1.90
N VAL A 33 -24.87 -22.92 -2.67
CA VAL A 33 -24.41 -21.61 -2.23
C VAL A 33 -25.44 -21.02 -1.28
N THR A 34 -25.05 -20.80 -0.01
CA THR A 34 -25.95 -20.30 1.04
C THR A 34 -25.29 -19.14 1.81
N SER A 35 -26.14 -18.30 2.39
CA SER A 35 -25.70 -17.23 3.32
C SER A 35 -25.34 -17.74 4.72
N GLY A 36 -25.64 -19.00 5.03
CA GLY A 36 -25.48 -19.56 6.36
C GLY A 36 -26.26 -18.76 7.41
N GLU A 37 -25.57 -18.30 8.44
CA GLU A 37 -26.14 -17.48 9.53
C GLU A 37 -26.18 -15.97 9.20
N ALA A 38 -25.65 -15.54 8.04
CA ALA A 38 -25.62 -14.13 7.64
C ALA A 38 -26.83 -13.77 6.76
N ASP A 39 -27.19 -12.49 6.75
CA ASP A 39 -28.14 -11.90 5.81
C ASP A 39 -27.41 -10.91 4.91
N PHE A 40 -27.27 -11.25 3.62
CA PHE A 40 -26.58 -10.44 2.63
C PHE A 40 -27.53 -9.56 1.81
N SER A 41 -28.80 -9.41 2.21
CA SER A 41 -29.80 -8.66 1.44
C SER A 41 -29.44 -7.19 1.27
N LYS A 42 -28.71 -6.60 2.25
CA LYS A 42 -28.20 -5.22 2.17
C LYS A 42 -26.76 -5.17 2.68
N TYR A 43 -25.83 -5.48 1.78
CA TYR A 43 -24.38 -5.38 2.05
C TYR A 43 -23.86 -3.97 1.81
N VAL A 44 -23.11 -3.41 2.76
CA VAL A 44 -22.40 -2.13 2.65
C VAL A 44 -20.92 -2.32 2.98
N ALA A 45 -20.03 -1.73 2.18
CA ALA A 45 -18.58 -1.78 2.37
C ALA A 45 -18.04 -0.40 2.77
N LEU A 46 -17.40 -0.30 3.94
CA LEU A 46 -16.75 0.92 4.43
C LEU A 46 -15.24 0.76 4.37
N GLY A 47 -14.54 1.86 4.03
CA GLY A 47 -13.08 1.86 4.02
C GLY A 47 -12.47 3.00 3.21
N ASN A 48 -11.28 2.76 2.73
CA ASN A 48 -10.46 3.75 2.02
C ASN A 48 -10.34 3.42 0.50
N SER A 49 -9.19 3.76 -0.09
CA SER A 49 -8.86 3.50 -1.50
C SER A 49 -8.93 2.02 -1.89
N LEU A 50 -8.54 1.11 -0.99
CA LEU A 50 -8.64 -0.34 -1.25
C LEU A 50 -10.10 -0.78 -1.40
N THR A 51 -11.01 -0.22 -0.59
CA THR A 51 -12.44 -0.49 -0.68
C THR A 51 -13.07 0.09 -1.94
N SER A 52 -12.64 1.29 -2.36
CA SER A 52 -13.16 1.93 -3.57
C SER A 52 -12.68 1.28 -4.88
N GLY A 53 -11.63 0.45 -4.85
CA GLY A 53 -11.01 -0.11 -6.05
C GLY A 53 -10.02 0.82 -6.75
N TYR A 54 -9.44 1.76 -6.00
CA TYR A 54 -8.37 2.65 -6.49
C TYR A 54 -7.14 1.84 -6.86
N ARG A 55 -6.50 2.15 -7.99
CA ARG A 55 -5.25 1.53 -8.46
C ARG A 55 -4.61 2.37 -9.57
N ASP A 56 -3.37 2.08 -9.90
CA ASP A 56 -2.61 2.81 -10.93
C ASP A 56 -2.57 4.33 -10.67
N GLY A 57 -2.56 4.74 -9.39
CA GLY A 57 -2.53 6.14 -8.97
C GLY A 57 -3.82 6.93 -9.22
N ALA A 58 -4.96 6.25 -9.52
CA ALA A 58 -6.22 6.92 -9.82
C ALA A 58 -7.45 6.08 -9.47
N LEU A 59 -8.61 6.73 -9.33
CA LEU A 59 -9.91 6.07 -9.29
C LEU A 59 -10.52 6.11 -10.70
N TYR A 60 -10.87 4.96 -11.28
CA TYR A 60 -11.48 4.81 -12.60
C TYR A 60 -12.46 3.64 -12.64
N ALA A 61 -13.39 3.65 -13.60
CA ALA A 61 -14.54 2.78 -13.60
C ALA A 61 -14.21 1.28 -13.52
N ASP A 62 -13.26 0.79 -14.31
CA ASP A 62 -12.87 -0.63 -14.27
C ASP A 62 -12.20 -1.01 -12.95
N GLY A 63 -11.42 -0.09 -12.34
CA GLY A 63 -10.86 -0.29 -11.01
C GLY A 63 -11.96 -0.49 -9.95
N GLN A 64 -12.99 0.34 -9.99
CA GLN A 64 -14.12 0.26 -9.07
C GLN A 64 -14.93 -1.03 -9.28
N ARG A 65 -15.17 -1.45 -10.53
CA ARG A 65 -15.88 -2.71 -10.83
C ARG A 65 -15.13 -3.95 -10.38
N GLU A 66 -13.80 -3.88 -10.34
CA GLU A 66 -12.91 -4.95 -9.85
C GLU A 66 -12.42 -4.69 -8.40
N SER A 67 -13.15 -3.90 -7.61
CA SER A 67 -12.88 -3.76 -6.18
C SER A 67 -13.23 -5.03 -5.41
N TYR A 68 -12.51 -5.31 -4.30
CA TYR A 68 -12.80 -6.50 -3.50
C TYR A 68 -14.25 -6.55 -3.00
N PRO A 69 -14.90 -5.43 -2.59
CA PRO A 69 -16.30 -5.47 -2.19
C PRO A 69 -17.25 -5.84 -3.32
N ALA A 70 -16.99 -5.36 -4.54
CA ALA A 70 -17.79 -5.75 -5.71
C ALA A 70 -17.70 -7.25 -6.00
N MET A 71 -16.50 -7.83 -5.87
CA MET A 71 -16.29 -9.26 -6.04
C MET A 71 -17.03 -10.08 -4.95
N ILE A 72 -16.95 -9.65 -3.68
CA ILE A 72 -17.65 -10.27 -2.56
C ILE A 72 -19.17 -10.18 -2.77
N ALA A 73 -19.68 -8.99 -3.12
CA ALA A 73 -21.10 -8.78 -3.42
C ALA A 73 -21.62 -9.70 -4.52
N GLY A 74 -20.83 -9.90 -5.58
CA GLY A 74 -21.17 -10.86 -6.63
C GLY A 74 -21.32 -12.31 -6.14
N GLN A 75 -20.51 -12.72 -5.15
CA GLN A 75 -20.68 -14.04 -4.53
C GLN A 75 -21.86 -14.07 -3.53
N MET A 76 -22.10 -12.99 -2.79
CA MET A 76 -23.25 -12.86 -1.92
C MET A 76 -24.58 -12.94 -2.68
N GLN A 77 -24.66 -12.35 -3.88
CA GLN A 77 -25.83 -12.43 -4.75
C GLN A 77 -26.19 -13.88 -5.09
N ARG A 78 -25.19 -14.75 -5.27
CA ARG A 78 -25.42 -16.19 -5.48
C ARG A 78 -26.03 -16.91 -4.27
N ALA A 79 -25.88 -16.31 -3.07
CA ALA A 79 -26.46 -16.77 -1.82
C ALA A 79 -27.74 -15.99 -1.44
N GLY A 80 -28.41 -15.35 -2.38
CA GLY A 80 -29.61 -14.55 -2.15
C GLY A 80 -29.35 -13.11 -1.69
N GLY A 81 -28.12 -12.61 -1.82
CA GLY A 81 -27.77 -11.22 -1.51
C GLY A 81 -28.39 -10.21 -2.46
N GLY A 82 -28.54 -8.98 -1.99
CA GLY A 82 -29.13 -7.87 -2.75
C GLY A 82 -28.18 -7.22 -3.78
N ALA A 83 -28.65 -6.15 -4.41
CA ALA A 83 -27.85 -5.35 -5.33
C ALA A 83 -26.70 -4.64 -4.58
N PHE A 84 -25.61 -4.39 -5.31
CA PHE A 84 -24.46 -3.64 -4.80
C PHE A 84 -24.12 -2.50 -5.76
N THR A 85 -24.52 -1.29 -5.40
CA THR A 85 -24.29 -0.07 -6.16
C THR A 85 -22.99 0.60 -5.74
N GLN A 86 -22.28 1.16 -6.73
CA GLN A 86 -21.02 1.83 -6.51
C GLN A 86 -21.08 3.26 -7.07
N PRO A 87 -20.43 4.25 -6.43
CA PRO A 87 -20.31 5.60 -6.96
C PRO A 87 -19.29 5.63 -8.10
N LEU A 88 -19.62 4.98 -9.25
CA LEU A 88 -18.69 4.86 -10.37
C LEU A 88 -18.32 6.23 -10.95
N VAL A 89 -17.05 6.41 -11.25
CA VAL A 89 -16.59 7.52 -12.12
C VAL A 89 -17.00 7.21 -13.57
N PRO A 90 -17.15 8.24 -14.42
CA PRO A 90 -17.78 8.06 -15.74
C PRO A 90 -16.97 7.21 -16.71
N ASP A 91 -15.65 7.14 -16.51
CA ASP A 91 -14.73 6.53 -17.49
C ASP A 91 -13.51 5.85 -16.85
N ASN A 92 -12.54 5.48 -17.68
CA ASN A 92 -11.28 4.83 -17.31
C ASN A 92 -10.06 5.76 -17.36
N ILE A 93 -10.25 7.07 -17.30
CA ILE A 93 -9.17 8.08 -17.38
C ILE A 93 -8.52 8.29 -16.02
N GLY A 94 -9.32 8.58 -14.98
CA GLY A 94 -8.88 8.70 -13.59
C GLY A 94 -8.39 10.09 -13.16
N GLY A 95 -8.00 10.98 -14.07
CA GLY A 95 -7.65 12.37 -13.75
C GLY A 95 -8.86 13.28 -13.82
N PHE A 96 -8.88 14.38 -13.04
CA PHE A 96 -10.01 15.30 -12.98
C PHE A 96 -9.58 16.76 -13.18
N THR A 97 -10.24 17.46 -14.11
CA THR A 97 -9.96 18.87 -14.45
C THR A 97 -10.33 19.84 -13.35
N ASN A 98 -11.40 19.56 -12.62
CA ASN A 98 -11.96 20.43 -11.58
C ASN A 98 -11.39 20.16 -10.18
N VAL A 99 -10.41 19.27 -10.05
CA VAL A 99 -9.74 18.98 -8.78
C VAL A 99 -8.22 19.01 -9.01
N PRO A 100 -7.51 20.04 -8.54
CA PRO A 100 -6.06 20.16 -8.71
C PRO A 100 -5.30 18.96 -8.11
N GLY A 101 -4.24 18.52 -8.79
CA GLY A 101 -3.39 17.41 -8.33
C GLY A 101 -3.85 16.01 -8.73
N PHE A 102 -5.03 15.86 -9.30
CA PHE A 102 -5.56 14.58 -9.77
C PHE A 102 -5.14 14.31 -11.22
N ARG A 103 -4.18 13.42 -11.38
CA ARG A 103 -3.64 13.01 -12.69
C ARG A 103 -4.42 11.82 -13.24
N GLY A 104 -4.37 11.62 -14.58
CA GLY A 104 -4.84 10.41 -15.22
C GLY A 104 -4.07 9.19 -14.70
N LYS A 105 -4.66 8.01 -14.80
CA LYS A 105 -4.04 6.77 -14.30
C LYS A 105 -2.68 6.50 -14.94
N LEU A 106 -1.83 5.80 -14.21
CA LEU A 106 -0.56 5.28 -14.70
C LEU A 106 -0.80 4.21 -15.80
N THR A 107 0.02 4.27 -16.83
CA THR A 107 0.14 3.25 -17.87
C THR A 107 1.60 2.84 -18.00
N LEU A 108 1.86 1.59 -18.32
CA LEU A 108 3.22 1.11 -18.55
C LEU A 108 3.60 1.45 -19.99
N GLN A 109 4.69 2.18 -20.18
CA GLN A 109 5.18 2.65 -21.48
C GLN A 109 6.66 2.33 -21.62
N VAL A 110 7.16 2.25 -22.85
CA VAL A 110 8.60 2.18 -23.14
C VAL A 110 9.14 3.61 -23.23
N VAL A 111 9.94 4.02 -22.27
CA VAL A 111 10.61 5.33 -22.22
C VAL A 111 12.12 5.08 -22.23
N ASN A 112 12.81 5.62 -23.24
CA ASN A 112 14.26 5.41 -23.42
C ASN A 112 14.68 3.92 -23.36
N GLY A 113 13.86 3.04 -23.96
CA GLY A 113 14.11 1.60 -24.01
C GLY A 113 13.79 0.83 -22.73
N ALA A 114 13.25 1.48 -21.69
CA ALA A 114 12.89 0.85 -20.43
C ALA A 114 11.38 0.93 -20.15
N LEU A 115 10.81 -0.14 -19.60
CA LEU A 115 9.42 -0.13 -19.12
C LEU A 115 9.28 0.81 -17.93
N THR A 116 8.42 1.82 -18.09
CA THR A 116 8.27 2.92 -17.12
C THR A 116 6.79 3.24 -16.92
N PRO A 117 6.30 3.31 -15.67
CA PRO A 117 4.97 3.84 -15.37
C PRO A 117 4.91 5.33 -15.68
N VAL A 118 3.94 5.74 -16.51
CA VAL A 118 3.76 7.13 -16.93
C VAL A 118 2.30 7.53 -16.71
N TYR A 119 2.08 8.67 -16.05
CA TYR A 119 0.74 9.23 -15.88
C TYR A 119 0.14 9.63 -17.24
N SER A 120 -1.12 9.26 -17.45
CA SER A 120 -1.90 9.81 -18.55
C SER A 120 -2.13 11.30 -18.34
N THR A 121 -2.05 12.07 -19.43
CA THR A 121 -2.41 13.50 -19.45
C THR A 121 -3.90 13.74 -19.67
N ALA A 122 -4.64 12.69 -20.04
CA ALA A 122 -6.08 12.78 -20.20
C ALA A 122 -6.75 12.97 -18.84
N VAL A 123 -7.77 13.82 -18.81
CA VAL A 123 -8.57 14.16 -17.62
C VAL A 123 -10.05 14.20 -17.96
N SER A 124 -10.90 13.92 -16.98
CA SER A 124 -12.35 14.02 -17.08
C SER A 124 -12.89 14.97 -16.00
N THR A 125 -14.21 15.11 -15.90
CA THR A 125 -14.86 15.89 -14.85
C THR A 125 -15.28 14.99 -13.72
N LEU A 126 -15.06 15.42 -12.48
CA LEU A 126 -15.58 14.75 -11.29
C LEU A 126 -16.96 15.30 -10.95
N ASP A 127 -18.01 14.68 -11.50
CA ASP A 127 -19.38 15.14 -11.30
C ASP A 127 -19.95 14.64 -9.97
N ARG A 128 -20.81 15.48 -9.37
CA ARG A 128 -21.59 15.08 -8.21
C ARG A 128 -22.63 14.04 -8.61
N LEU A 129 -22.74 13.00 -7.79
CA LEU A 129 -23.73 11.93 -7.93
C LEU A 129 -24.88 12.12 -6.95
N THR A 130 -26.01 11.54 -7.29
CA THR A 130 -27.19 11.44 -6.41
C THR A 130 -27.58 9.98 -6.22
N GLY A 131 -28.14 9.66 -5.06
CA GLY A 131 -28.55 8.30 -4.72
C GLY A 131 -27.75 7.70 -3.55
N THR A 132 -27.98 6.43 -3.30
CA THR A 132 -27.33 5.66 -2.23
C THR A 132 -26.36 4.64 -2.84
N TYR A 133 -25.20 4.48 -2.20
CA TYR A 133 -24.14 3.62 -2.70
C TYR A 133 -23.68 2.63 -1.64
N ASN A 134 -23.63 1.36 -2.00
CA ASN A 134 -23.20 0.29 -1.10
C ASN A 134 -21.69 0.28 -0.88
N ASN A 135 -20.92 0.73 -1.88
CA ASN A 135 -19.48 0.92 -1.71
C ASN A 135 -19.20 2.34 -1.18
N MET A 136 -18.91 2.42 0.11
CA MET A 136 -18.58 3.64 0.84
C MET A 136 -17.05 3.78 1.02
N GLY A 137 -16.25 3.21 0.11
CA GLY A 137 -14.80 3.37 0.06
C GLY A 137 -14.40 4.77 -0.39
N VAL A 138 -13.61 5.48 0.43
CA VAL A 138 -13.17 6.86 0.17
C VAL A 138 -11.63 6.88 0.05
N PRO A 139 -11.06 7.04 -1.16
CA PRO A 139 -9.61 7.14 -1.33
C PRO A 139 -8.98 8.21 -0.44
N GLY A 140 -7.89 7.86 0.25
CA GLY A 140 -7.19 8.77 1.16
C GLY A 140 -7.79 8.87 2.57
N ALA A 141 -8.97 8.29 2.85
CA ALA A 141 -9.57 8.36 4.18
C ALA A 141 -8.72 7.63 5.22
N LYS A 142 -8.45 8.29 6.35
CA LYS A 142 -7.99 7.71 7.61
C LYS A 142 -9.19 7.26 8.45
N SER A 143 -8.94 6.51 9.51
CA SER A 143 -9.99 5.92 10.36
C SER A 143 -11.00 6.96 10.87
N PHE A 144 -10.52 8.08 11.39
CA PHE A 144 -11.36 9.14 11.95
C PHE A 144 -12.16 9.94 10.90
N HIS A 145 -11.77 9.89 9.63
CA HIS A 145 -12.51 10.52 8.55
C HIS A 145 -13.86 9.83 8.28
N LEU A 146 -14.00 8.53 8.57
CA LEU A 146 -15.28 7.83 8.37
C LEU A 146 -16.39 8.35 9.28
N VAL A 147 -16.04 8.90 10.43
CA VAL A 147 -16.97 9.43 11.43
C VAL A 147 -17.00 10.96 11.47
N ALA A 148 -16.18 11.61 10.65
CA ALA A 148 -16.11 13.07 10.60
C ALA A 148 -17.30 13.64 9.83
N ASN A 149 -18.08 14.49 10.47
CA ASN A 149 -19.05 15.33 9.81
C ASN A 149 -18.35 16.31 8.86
N ASP A 150 -19.05 16.78 7.85
CA ASP A 150 -18.52 17.72 6.84
C ASP A 150 -17.41 17.17 5.94
N TYR A 151 -17.03 15.90 6.07
CA TYR A 151 -16.01 15.28 5.21
C TYR A 151 -16.42 15.25 3.72
N GLY A 152 -17.74 15.34 3.44
CA GLY A 152 -18.35 15.52 2.11
C GLY A 152 -18.67 16.98 1.74
N ASN A 153 -18.22 17.98 2.50
CA ASN A 153 -18.53 19.38 2.26
C ASN A 153 -17.59 20.00 1.21
N VAL A 154 -18.13 20.41 0.06
CA VAL A 154 -17.34 21.02 -1.01
C VAL A 154 -16.54 22.25 -0.56
N ALA A 155 -17.03 23.02 0.41
CA ALA A 155 -16.30 24.18 0.95
C ALA A 155 -15.00 23.81 1.66
N GLY A 156 -14.90 22.59 2.19
CA GLY A 156 -13.72 22.08 2.85
C GLY A 156 -12.62 21.53 1.92
N MET A 157 -12.87 21.46 0.61
CA MET A 157 -11.90 20.87 -0.34
C MET A 157 -10.59 21.65 -0.41
N LEU A 158 -10.65 22.99 -0.42
CA LEU A 158 -9.46 23.83 -0.51
C LEU A 158 -8.63 23.84 0.78
N SER A 159 -9.29 23.68 1.93
CA SER A 159 -8.61 23.57 3.23
C SER A 159 -8.16 22.15 3.57
N GLY A 160 -8.50 21.16 2.75
CA GLY A 160 -8.18 19.75 2.98
C GLY A 160 -9.02 19.08 4.07
N THR A 161 -10.09 19.72 4.56
CA THR A 161 -11.00 19.17 5.57
C THR A 161 -12.10 18.29 4.97
N ALA A 162 -12.28 18.33 3.66
CA ALA A 162 -13.18 17.47 2.92
C ALA A 162 -12.43 16.66 1.85
N ASN A 163 -13.00 15.51 1.50
CA ASN A 163 -12.42 14.61 0.52
C ASN A 163 -13.17 14.71 -0.81
N PRO A 164 -12.52 15.04 -1.94
CA PRO A 164 -13.15 15.20 -3.24
C PRO A 164 -13.96 13.98 -3.69
N TYR A 165 -13.48 12.77 -3.38
CA TYR A 165 -14.20 11.55 -3.74
C TYR A 165 -15.48 11.36 -2.94
N PHE A 166 -15.49 11.74 -1.64
CA PHE A 166 -16.71 11.67 -0.83
C PHE A 166 -17.66 12.83 -1.13
N VAL A 167 -17.15 14.04 -1.33
CA VAL A 167 -17.96 15.21 -1.81
C VAL A 167 -18.82 14.84 -3.01
N ARG A 168 -18.32 13.96 -3.87
CA ARG A 168 -19.00 13.54 -5.09
C ARG A 168 -20.30 12.79 -4.83
N PHE A 169 -20.38 11.97 -3.77
CA PHE A 169 -21.53 11.10 -3.52
C PHE A 169 -22.11 11.21 -2.11
N ALA A 170 -21.61 12.11 -1.27
CA ALA A 170 -22.17 12.38 0.05
C ALA A 170 -23.63 12.84 -0.07
N SER A 171 -24.52 12.33 0.79
CA SER A 171 -25.94 12.64 0.76
C SER A 171 -26.22 14.13 1.08
N SER A 172 -25.35 14.71 1.95
CA SER A 172 -25.38 16.13 2.30
C SER A 172 -23.98 16.67 2.58
N SER A 173 -23.84 17.99 2.70
CA SER A 173 -22.58 18.63 3.09
C SER A 173 -22.18 18.40 4.55
N THR A 174 -23.11 18.00 5.40
CA THR A 174 -22.90 17.81 6.85
C THR A 174 -22.87 16.34 7.27
N THR A 175 -23.04 15.41 6.33
CA THR A 175 -23.00 13.97 6.61
C THR A 175 -21.58 13.47 6.83
N SER A 176 -21.47 12.30 7.46
CA SER A 176 -20.25 11.48 7.49
C SER A 176 -20.44 10.24 6.64
N VAL A 177 -19.33 9.55 6.32
CA VAL A 177 -19.36 8.24 5.62
C VAL A 177 -20.19 7.23 6.40
N LEU A 178 -20.05 7.23 7.73
CA LEU A 178 -20.83 6.37 8.62
C LEU A 178 -22.34 6.67 8.56
N GLU A 179 -22.73 7.94 8.63
CA GLU A 179 -24.15 8.29 8.59
C GLU A 179 -24.82 7.91 7.26
N ASP A 180 -24.12 8.09 6.13
CA ASP A 180 -24.60 7.65 4.82
C ASP A 180 -24.69 6.12 4.72
N ALA A 181 -23.78 5.39 5.35
CA ALA A 181 -23.84 3.93 5.43
C ALA A 181 -25.02 3.45 6.30
N LYS A 182 -25.23 4.06 7.47
CA LYS A 182 -26.34 3.77 8.38
C LYS A 182 -27.72 4.02 7.76
N ALA A 183 -27.84 5.11 6.98
CA ALA A 183 -29.09 5.48 6.31
C ALA A 183 -29.60 4.38 5.35
N GLN A 184 -28.75 3.47 4.91
CA GLN A 184 -29.13 2.35 4.05
C GLN A 184 -29.75 1.17 4.83
N ASN A 185 -29.73 1.19 6.19
CA ASN A 185 -30.16 0.09 7.05
C ASN A 185 -29.54 -1.25 6.60
N PRO A 186 -28.19 -1.38 6.59
CA PRO A 186 -27.54 -2.58 6.13
C PRO A 186 -27.84 -3.78 7.03
N THR A 187 -27.81 -5.00 6.45
CA THR A 187 -27.90 -6.27 7.17
C THR A 187 -26.54 -6.92 7.39
N PHE A 188 -25.58 -6.55 6.51
CA PHE A 188 -24.19 -7.02 6.57
C PHE A 188 -23.23 -5.90 6.13
N PHE A 189 -22.04 -5.86 6.73
CA PHE A 189 -21.02 -4.89 6.32
C PHE A 189 -19.62 -5.48 6.26
N SER A 190 -18.75 -4.85 5.46
CA SER A 190 -17.30 -5.02 5.57
C SER A 190 -16.64 -3.71 5.95
N LEU A 191 -15.58 -3.78 6.75
CA LEU A 191 -14.78 -2.63 7.17
C LEU A 191 -13.29 -2.93 6.96
N TRP A 192 -12.63 -2.16 6.10
CA TRP A 192 -11.18 -2.17 5.95
C TRP A 192 -10.66 -0.75 5.90
N ILE A 193 -10.21 -0.27 7.06
CA ILE A 193 -9.74 1.10 7.30
C ILE A 193 -8.53 1.09 8.24
N GLY A 194 -7.77 2.18 8.26
CA GLY A 194 -6.58 2.35 9.10
C GLY A 194 -5.27 2.30 8.33
N ASN A 195 -5.27 1.84 7.09
CA ASN A 195 -4.07 1.81 6.27
C ASN A 195 -3.45 3.20 6.11
N ASN A 196 -4.27 4.23 5.81
CA ASN A 196 -3.81 5.61 5.62
C ASN A 196 -3.38 6.30 6.93
N ASP A 197 -3.78 5.75 8.08
CA ASP A 197 -3.38 6.24 9.40
C ASP A 197 -1.87 6.13 9.63
N VAL A 198 -1.18 5.31 8.82
CA VAL A 198 0.27 5.13 8.83
C VAL A 198 0.89 5.22 7.43
N LEU A 199 0.17 4.85 6.37
CA LEU A 199 0.69 4.83 5.00
C LEU A 199 1.04 6.24 4.48
N SER A 200 0.26 7.26 4.86
CA SER A 200 0.52 8.64 4.44
C SER A 200 1.88 9.14 4.93
N TYR A 201 2.24 8.81 6.17
CA TYR A 201 3.57 9.05 6.72
C TYR A 201 4.64 8.29 5.95
N ALA A 202 4.42 7.00 5.72
CA ALA A 202 5.37 6.17 5.01
C ALA A 202 5.63 6.67 3.57
N THR A 203 4.58 6.98 2.81
CA THR A 203 4.72 7.42 1.40
C THR A 203 5.24 8.84 1.24
N SER A 204 5.25 9.63 2.31
CA SER A 204 5.89 10.96 2.34
C SER A 204 7.39 10.90 2.69
N GLY A 205 7.95 9.70 2.95
CA GLY A 205 9.34 9.55 3.40
C GLY A 205 9.55 9.94 4.86
N GLY A 206 8.54 9.72 5.73
CA GLY A 206 8.63 10.09 7.13
C GLY A 206 8.32 11.57 7.43
N VAL A 207 8.01 12.37 6.40
CA VAL A 207 7.64 13.79 6.57
C VAL A 207 6.26 13.88 7.21
N GLY A 208 6.21 13.93 8.52
CA GLY A 208 5.00 13.97 9.32
C GLY A 208 5.33 13.84 10.81
N THR A 209 4.31 13.82 11.64
CA THR A 209 4.46 13.66 13.09
C THR A 209 3.79 12.38 13.55
N ASN A 210 4.44 11.65 14.43
CA ASN A 210 3.81 10.55 15.15
C ASN A 210 2.96 11.14 16.28
N GLN A 211 1.64 11.05 16.13
CA GLN A 211 0.65 11.67 17.03
C GLN A 211 0.31 10.81 18.25
N THR A 212 1.10 9.77 18.57
CA THR A 212 0.90 8.95 19.77
C THR A 212 0.83 9.82 21.02
N GLY A 213 -0.28 9.75 21.74
CA GLY A 213 -0.59 10.58 22.92
C GLY A 213 -1.41 11.84 22.61
N ASN A 214 -1.56 12.24 21.36
CA ASN A 214 -2.48 13.30 20.95
C ASN A 214 -3.79 12.71 20.46
N THR A 215 -4.86 12.82 21.23
CA THR A 215 -6.18 12.26 20.91
C THR A 215 -7.11 13.22 20.15
N ASN A 216 -6.61 14.36 19.68
CA ASN A 216 -7.39 15.32 18.90
C ASN A 216 -7.01 15.30 17.42
N PRO A 217 -7.71 14.53 16.57
CA PRO A 217 -7.39 14.40 15.15
C PRO A 217 -7.57 15.68 14.33
N SER A 218 -8.26 16.70 14.86
CA SER A 218 -8.40 17.99 14.17
C SER A 218 -7.08 18.78 14.10
N THR A 219 -6.07 18.38 14.86
CA THR A 219 -4.73 18.98 14.87
C THR A 219 -3.74 18.26 13.98
N TYR A 220 -4.14 17.14 13.37
CA TYR A 220 -3.23 16.32 12.58
C TYR A 220 -3.02 16.90 11.18
N SER A 221 -1.78 16.76 10.71
CA SER A 221 -1.44 16.97 9.31
C SER A 221 -1.77 15.72 8.48
N SER A 222 -1.85 15.88 7.16
CA SER A 222 -2.22 14.79 6.25
C SER A 222 -1.28 13.58 6.35
N ASN A 223 0.01 13.82 6.60
CA ASN A 223 1.03 12.79 6.64
C ASN A 223 1.31 12.23 8.05
N ASP A 224 0.60 12.67 9.08
CA ASP A 224 0.86 12.21 10.44
C ASP A 224 0.46 10.75 10.66
N ILE A 225 1.18 10.06 11.55
CA ILE A 225 0.76 8.78 12.10
C ILE A 225 -0.34 9.03 13.13
N THR A 226 -1.49 8.40 12.96
CA THR A 226 -2.65 8.58 13.86
C THR A 226 -2.37 7.95 15.24
N ASP A 227 -2.83 8.59 16.32
CA ASP A 227 -2.79 7.99 17.66
C ASP A 227 -3.59 6.67 17.69
N PRO A 228 -3.07 5.59 18.29
CA PRO A 228 -3.76 4.29 18.32
C PRO A 228 -5.14 4.33 18.98
N ASN A 229 -5.36 5.21 19.97
CA ASN A 229 -6.68 5.34 20.62
C ASN A 229 -7.67 6.07 19.72
N VAL A 230 -7.21 7.03 18.91
CA VAL A 230 -8.06 7.69 17.90
C VAL A 230 -8.51 6.69 16.86
N LEU A 231 -7.62 5.85 16.34
CA LEU A 231 -7.97 4.80 15.39
C LEU A 231 -8.96 3.81 16.02
N ALA A 232 -8.65 3.28 17.19
CA ALA A 232 -9.51 2.30 17.87
C ALA A 232 -10.89 2.90 18.23
N GLY A 233 -10.94 4.15 18.67
CA GLY A 233 -12.17 4.88 18.97
C GLY A 233 -13.02 5.11 17.72
N SER A 234 -12.40 5.49 16.61
CA SER A 234 -13.08 5.69 15.32
C SER A 234 -13.68 4.39 14.79
N ILE A 235 -12.92 3.30 14.82
CA ILE A 235 -13.44 1.98 14.42
C ILE A 235 -14.58 1.55 15.33
N ARG A 236 -14.47 1.71 16.66
CA ARG A 236 -15.54 1.42 17.60
C ARG A 236 -16.80 2.20 17.26
N THR A 237 -16.69 3.51 16.99
CA THR A 237 -17.83 4.34 16.61
C THR A 237 -18.50 3.82 15.33
N VAL A 238 -17.72 3.38 14.33
CA VAL A 238 -18.27 2.75 13.12
C VAL A 238 -19.04 1.48 13.48
N LEU A 239 -18.47 0.59 14.29
CA LEU A 239 -19.11 -0.68 14.66
C LEU A 239 -20.40 -0.47 15.49
N GLU A 240 -20.39 0.47 16.42
CA GLU A 240 -21.56 0.85 17.22
C GLU A 240 -22.65 1.47 16.35
N GLY A 241 -22.25 2.35 15.42
CA GLY A 241 -23.14 2.94 14.44
C GLY A 241 -23.83 1.90 13.55
N MET A 242 -23.07 0.95 13.01
CA MET A 242 -23.65 -0.15 12.24
C MET A 242 -24.59 -1.03 13.08
N ARG A 243 -24.21 -1.33 14.29
CA ARG A 243 -25.05 -2.10 15.23
C ARG A 243 -26.36 -1.37 15.58
N SER A 244 -26.33 -0.05 15.70
CA SER A 244 -27.52 0.77 16.05
C SER A 244 -28.64 0.70 15.01
N VAL A 245 -28.32 0.36 13.77
CA VAL A 245 -29.27 0.16 12.67
C VAL A 245 -29.53 -1.32 12.35
N GLY A 246 -29.12 -2.23 13.25
CA GLY A 246 -29.37 -3.66 13.12
C GLY A 246 -28.30 -4.46 12.38
N ALA A 247 -27.27 -3.84 11.83
CA ALA A 247 -26.14 -4.54 11.18
C ALA A 247 -25.19 -5.10 12.24
N THR A 248 -25.56 -6.25 12.82
CA THR A 248 -24.76 -6.93 13.86
C THR A 248 -23.76 -7.94 13.31
N LYS A 249 -23.82 -8.25 12.01
CA LYS A 249 -22.92 -9.18 11.33
C LYS A 249 -22.10 -8.45 10.29
N GLY A 250 -20.82 -8.77 10.22
CA GLY A 250 -19.90 -8.12 9.29
C GLY A 250 -18.52 -8.78 9.33
N VAL A 251 -17.62 -8.23 8.55
CA VAL A 251 -16.22 -8.64 8.46
C VAL A 251 -15.31 -7.44 8.55
N ILE A 252 -14.26 -7.54 9.35
CA ILE A 252 -13.25 -6.50 9.48
C ILE A 252 -11.87 -7.06 9.15
N ALA A 253 -11.03 -6.27 8.47
CA ALA A 253 -9.65 -6.63 8.19
C ALA A 253 -8.67 -5.74 8.96
N ASN A 254 -7.54 -6.34 9.37
CA ASN A 254 -6.42 -5.60 9.95
C ASN A 254 -5.55 -4.94 8.85
N ILE A 255 -4.55 -4.18 9.28
CA ILE A 255 -3.68 -3.40 8.41
C ILE A 255 -2.47 -4.26 8.02
N PRO A 256 -2.16 -4.43 6.71
CA PRO A 256 -0.95 -5.10 6.26
C PRO A 256 0.30 -4.31 6.67
N ASN A 257 1.47 -4.98 6.67
CA ASN A 257 2.72 -4.25 6.80
C ASN A 257 2.92 -3.34 5.57
N VAL A 258 2.69 -2.04 5.75
CA VAL A 258 2.72 -1.07 4.66
C VAL A 258 4.13 -0.91 4.06
N THR A 259 5.20 -1.17 4.82
CA THR A 259 6.58 -1.05 4.34
C THR A 259 7.03 -2.22 3.46
N SER A 260 6.22 -3.30 3.35
CA SER A 260 6.53 -4.46 2.52
C SER A 260 5.93 -4.42 1.10
N ILE A 261 5.22 -3.34 0.75
CA ILE A 261 4.66 -3.16 -0.59
C ILE A 261 5.72 -2.71 -1.60
N PRO A 262 5.50 -2.90 -2.93
CA PRO A 262 6.49 -2.56 -3.96
C PRO A 262 6.99 -1.11 -3.92
N PHE A 263 6.19 -0.17 -3.43
CA PHE A 263 6.57 1.23 -3.30
C PHE A 263 7.84 1.42 -2.47
N PHE A 264 8.12 0.54 -1.50
CA PHE A 264 9.27 0.60 -0.61
C PHE A 264 10.33 -0.47 -0.89
N THR A 265 10.00 -1.52 -1.65
CA THR A 265 10.89 -2.67 -1.84
C THR A 265 11.53 -2.75 -3.23
N THR A 266 11.11 -1.88 -4.16
CA THR A 266 11.57 -1.94 -5.56
C THR A 266 12.95 -1.34 -5.75
N ILE A 267 13.31 -0.26 -5.05
CA ILE A 267 14.61 0.39 -5.18
C ILE A 267 15.49 -0.05 -4.01
N PRO A 268 16.60 -0.74 -4.25
CA PRO A 268 17.50 -1.14 -3.17
C PRO A 268 18.27 0.07 -2.61
N TYR A 269 18.62 0.01 -1.32
CA TYR A 269 19.41 1.04 -0.65
C TYR A 269 20.77 1.30 -1.31
N ASN A 270 21.30 0.33 -2.06
CA ASN A 270 22.60 0.35 -2.74
C ASN A 270 22.45 0.51 -4.27
N ALA A 271 21.56 1.36 -4.71
CA ALA A 271 21.21 1.55 -6.12
C ALA A 271 22.21 2.40 -6.94
N VAL A 272 23.46 2.60 -6.48
CA VAL A 272 24.48 3.41 -7.16
C VAL A 272 25.53 2.51 -7.81
N PRO A 273 25.42 2.20 -9.12
CA PRO A 273 26.45 1.44 -9.82
C PRO A 273 27.64 2.36 -10.17
N LEU A 274 28.83 2.02 -9.70
CA LEU A 274 30.05 2.76 -9.99
C LEU A 274 31.06 1.90 -10.77
N ASN A 275 31.72 2.51 -11.74
CA ASN A 275 32.93 1.98 -12.33
C ASN A 275 34.15 2.40 -11.49
N GLU A 276 35.32 1.82 -11.79
CA GLU A 276 36.57 2.05 -11.06
C GLU A 276 36.97 3.52 -11.01
N ALA A 277 36.96 4.22 -12.16
CA ALA A 277 37.36 5.62 -12.25
C ALA A 277 36.45 6.52 -11.43
N TYR A 278 35.13 6.30 -11.49
CA TYR A 278 34.18 7.12 -10.76
C TYR A 278 34.22 6.83 -9.26
N ALA A 279 34.34 5.56 -8.84
CA ALA A 279 34.53 5.22 -7.44
C ALA A 279 35.80 5.84 -6.84
N ALA A 280 36.94 5.79 -7.58
CA ALA A 280 38.19 6.45 -7.17
C ALA A 280 38.01 7.97 -7.03
N THR A 281 37.34 8.60 -7.98
CA THR A 281 37.07 10.05 -7.97
C THR A 281 36.24 10.45 -6.76
N LEU A 282 35.13 9.74 -6.50
CA LEU A 282 34.25 10.04 -5.36
C LEU A 282 34.94 9.77 -4.01
N ASN A 283 35.74 8.72 -3.93
CA ASN A 283 36.55 8.46 -2.74
C ASN A 283 37.57 9.57 -2.49
N ALA A 284 38.23 10.12 -3.51
CA ALA A 284 39.18 11.19 -3.34
C ALA A 284 38.52 12.56 -3.02
N GLN A 285 37.46 12.89 -3.73
CA GLN A 285 36.84 14.23 -3.67
C GLN A 285 35.82 14.40 -2.54
N LEU A 286 35.09 13.36 -2.17
CA LEU A 286 34.04 13.40 -1.15
C LEU A 286 34.40 12.58 0.08
N VAL A 287 34.48 11.27 -0.04
CA VAL A 287 34.64 10.37 1.11
C VAL A 287 35.99 10.63 1.82
N GLY A 288 37.10 10.75 1.06
CA GLY A 288 38.43 10.98 1.62
C GLY A 288 38.61 12.32 2.33
N ARG A 289 37.77 13.31 2.02
CA ARG A 289 37.78 14.62 2.70
C ARG A 289 36.88 14.64 3.93
N LEU A 290 35.71 14.01 3.89
CA LEU A 290 34.72 14.05 4.97
C LEU A 290 34.92 12.96 6.01
N LYS A 291 35.27 11.75 5.59
CA LYS A 291 35.40 10.58 6.50
C LYS A 291 36.43 10.78 7.61
N PRO A 292 37.63 11.37 7.38
CA PRO A 292 38.56 11.66 8.45
C PRO A 292 37.99 12.64 9.51
N ILE A 293 37.27 13.67 9.06
CA ILE A 293 36.61 14.63 9.95
C ILE A 293 35.53 13.94 10.77
N LEU A 294 34.66 13.16 10.13
CA LEU A 294 33.63 12.37 10.80
C LEU A 294 34.23 11.35 11.78
N THR A 295 35.35 10.71 11.43
CA THR A 295 36.07 9.78 12.31
C THR A 295 36.59 10.49 13.55
N ALA A 296 37.19 11.67 13.41
CA ALA A 296 37.65 12.47 14.55
C ALA A 296 36.50 12.91 15.47
N LEU A 297 35.28 12.99 14.93
CA LEU A 297 34.03 13.29 15.68
C LEU A 297 33.33 12.02 16.19
N GLY A 298 33.94 10.81 16.06
CA GLY A 298 33.34 9.54 16.45
C GLY A 298 32.19 9.07 15.53
N GLN A 299 32.10 9.58 14.29
CA GLN A 299 31.01 9.34 13.35
C GLN A 299 31.49 8.83 11.97
N GLY A 300 32.67 8.20 11.91
CA GLY A 300 33.27 7.74 10.66
C GLY A 300 32.45 6.71 9.88
N ASP A 301 31.56 5.99 10.56
CA ASP A 301 30.68 4.97 9.95
C ASP A 301 29.53 5.57 9.10
N ARG A 302 29.28 6.90 9.23
CA ARG A 302 28.29 7.58 8.37
C ARG A 302 28.64 7.48 6.89
N LEU A 303 29.93 7.46 6.54
CA LEU A 303 30.39 7.33 5.16
C LEU A 303 31.22 6.08 4.97
N LYS A 304 30.80 5.25 4.01
CA LYS A 304 31.55 4.06 3.58
C LYS A 304 32.46 4.41 2.42
N THR A 305 33.61 3.74 2.30
CA THR A 305 34.43 3.78 1.09
C THR A 305 33.64 3.15 -0.04
N LEU A 306 33.59 3.82 -1.19
CA LEU A 306 32.88 3.37 -2.38
C LEU A 306 33.74 2.38 -3.18
N VAL A 307 33.09 1.41 -3.79
CA VAL A 307 33.74 0.31 -4.53
C VAL A 307 33.17 0.20 -5.94
N VAL A 308 33.83 -0.59 -6.78
CA VAL A 308 33.27 -0.96 -8.09
C VAL A 308 32.01 -1.79 -7.89
N GLY A 309 30.97 -1.50 -8.65
CA GLY A 309 29.65 -2.16 -8.52
C GLY A 309 28.65 -1.34 -7.72
N GLN A 310 27.72 -2.02 -7.04
CA GLN A 310 26.63 -1.37 -6.32
C GLN A 310 27.09 -0.74 -5.00
N ASN A 311 26.72 0.53 -4.81
CA ASN A 311 27.06 1.30 -3.61
C ASN A 311 25.81 1.91 -2.97
N PRO A 312 25.84 2.15 -1.64
CA PRO A 312 24.71 2.74 -0.94
C PRO A 312 24.46 4.18 -1.42
N LEU A 313 23.19 4.55 -1.47
CA LEU A 313 22.76 5.91 -1.68
C LEU A 313 23.20 6.79 -0.50
N LEU A 314 23.53 8.03 -0.78
CA LEU A 314 23.75 9.06 0.24
C LEU A 314 22.41 9.68 0.60
N ILE A 315 22.06 9.66 1.89
CA ILE A 315 20.77 10.14 2.42
C ILE A 315 21.00 11.15 3.53
N LYS A 316 20.01 12.00 3.77
CA LYS A 316 19.90 12.81 4.97
C LYS A 316 19.15 12.01 6.04
N ASP A 317 19.59 12.10 7.29
CA ASP A 317 18.98 11.43 8.43
C ASP A 317 18.93 12.42 9.60
N GLU A 318 17.74 12.97 9.85
CA GLU A 318 17.49 13.99 10.87
C GLU A 318 17.69 13.48 12.29
N THR A 319 17.68 12.16 12.48
CA THR A 319 17.90 11.56 13.81
C THR A 319 19.37 11.61 14.26
N LEU A 320 20.27 11.85 13.30
CA LEU A 320 21.70 11.99 13.58
C LEU A 320 22.01 13.36 14.23
N ALA A 321 23.01 13.36 15.11
CA ALA A 321 23.58 14.61 15.59
C ALA A 321 24.03 15.51 14.43
N ASN A 322 23.57 16.75 14.42
CA ASN A 322 23.93 17.71 13.39
C ASN A 322 25.38 18.20 13.60
N LEU A 323 26.27 17.82 12.71
CA LEU A 323 27.70 18.14 12.73
C LEU A 323 28.07 19.30 11.78
N SER A 324 27.11 20.07 11.29
CA SER A 324 27.33 21.14 10.32
C SER A 324 28.41 22.14 10.77
N ALA A 325 28.34 22.60 12.01
CA ALA A 325 29.31 23.56 12.55
C ALA A 325 30.71 22.94 12.69
N GLN A 326 30.82 21.72 13.17
CA GLN A 326 32.09 21.02 13.37
C GLN A 326 32.78 20.71 12.05
N ILE A 327 32.02 20.24 11.03
CA ILE A 327 32.55 19.98 9.69
C ILE A 327 33.01 21.30 9.06
N THR A 328 32.23 22.38 9.15
CA THR A 328 32.61 23.72 8.67
C THR A 328 33.91 24.20 9.28
N ALA A 329 34.03 24.13 10.61
CA ALA A 329 35.22 24.55 11.36
C ALA A 329 36.47 23.75 10.94
N ALA A 330 36.35 22.42 10.86
CA ALA A 330 37.44 21.54 10.44
C ALA A 330 37.92 21.82 9.03
N LEU A 331 36.98 22.03 8.07
CA LEU A 331 37.33 22.36 6.67
C LEU A 331 37.98 23.73 6.56
N THR A 332 37.48 24.73 7.29
CA THR A 332 38.07 26.10 7.31
C THR A 332 39.47 26.06 7.86
N SER A 333 39.71 25.33 8.97
CA SER A 333 41.04 25.15 9.55
C SER A 333 42.03 24.45 8.61
N ASN A 334 41.53 23.65 7.68
CA ASN A 334 42.32 22.99 6.62
C ASN A 334 42.42 23.84 5.33
N GLY A 335 42.09 25.13 5.40
CA GLY A 335 42.28 26.07 4.28
C GLY A 335 41.20 26.03 3.19
N VAL A 336 40.05 25.34 3.45
CA VAL A 336 38.91 25.38 2.52
C VAL A 336 38.23 26.75 2.63
N PRO A 337 37.91 27.41 1.49
CA PRO A 337 37.22 28.70 1.52
C PRO A 337 35.93 28.65 2.37
N ALA A 338 35.71 29.68 3.18
CA ALA A 338 34.63 29.69 4.19
C ALA A 338 33.25 29.39 3.62
N ALA A 339 32.91 29.95 2.45
CA ALA A 339 31.63 29.67 1.79
C ALA A 339 31.47 28.19 1.39
N LEU A 340 32.53 27.57 0.86
CA LEU A 340 32.51 26.15 0.48
C LEU A 340 32.50 25.26 1.73
N ALA A 341 33.24 25.60 2.78
CA ALA A 341 33.23 24.88 4.04
C ALA A 341 31.84 24.90 4.69
N ALA A 342 31.17 26.06 4.69
CA ALA A 342 29.81 26.21 5.19
C ALA A 342 28.78 25.39 4.37
N PHE A 343 28.89 25.43 3.06
CA PHE A 343 28.05 24.61 2.17
C PHE A 343 28.22 23.11 2.47
N ILE A 344 29.47 22.62 2.54
CA ILE A 344 29.77 21.22 2.83
C ILE A 344 29.27 20.86 4.24
N GLY A 345 29.53 21.70 5.24
CA GLY A 345 29.05 21.47 6.60
C GLY A 345 27.53 21.32 6.67
N THR A 346 26.79 22.24 6.04
CA THR A 346 25.32 22.20 6.02
C THR A 346 24.80 20.98 5.26
N THR A 347 25.38 20.66 4.11
CA THR A 347 24.93 19.56 3.26
C THR A 347 25.17 18.18 3.90
N TYR A 348 26.31 18.02 4.60
CA TYR A 348 26.71 16.71 5.11
C TYR A 348 26.60 16.58 6.64
N GLY A 349 26.12 17.60 7.34
CA GLY A 349 26.03 17.62 8.79
C GLY A 349 25.17 16.49 9.37
N GLN A 350 24.15 16.07 8.65
CA GLN A 350 23.28 14.93 9.00
C GLN A 350 23.21 13.90 7.87
N ALA A 351 24.20 13.87 6.98
CA ALA A 351 24.25 12.89 5.91
C ALA A 351 24.92 11.59 6.35
N ARG A 352 24.44 10.48 5.79
CA ARG A 352 25.04 9.14 5.85
C ARG A 352 24.73 8.32 4.62
N HIS A 353 25.50 7.28 4.41
CA HIS A 353 25.11 6.25 3.45
C HIS A 353 23.95 5.41 3.99
N ALA A 354 23.02 5.07 3.11
CA ALA A 354 21.90 4.20 3.42
C ALA A 354 22.36 2.77 3.76
N THR A 355 21.54 2.07 4.51
CA THR A 355 21.73 0.67 4.93
C THR A 355 20.57 -0.19 4.41
N SER A 356 20.65 -1.50 4.57
CA SER A 356 19.56 -2.42 4.22
C SER A 356 18.28 -2.25 5.07
N GLU A 357 18.34 -1.45 6.13
CA GLU A 357 17.20 -1.13 7.00
C GLU A 357 16.47 0.14 6.56
N ASP A 358 17.06 0.92 5.64
CA ASP A 358 16.45 2.11 5.04
C ASP A 358 15.70 1.72 3.76
N LEU A 359 14.52 2.32 3.53
CA LEU A 359 13.68 2.02 2.39
C LEU A 359 13.61 3.20 1.43
N ILE A 360 14.05 2.98 0.21
CA ILE A 360 14.04 4.01 -0.83
C ILE A 360 12.68 3.99 -1.53
N LEU A 361 12.00 5.13 -1.56
CA LEU A 361 10.68 5.24 -2.14
C LEU A 361 10.72 5.03 -3.67
N LEU A 362 9.71 4.39 -4.24
CA LEU A 362 9.60 4.16 -5.69
C LEU A 362 9.69 5.46 -6.51
N SER A 363 9.14 6.55 -5.99
CA SER A 363 9.21 7.89 -6.58
C SER A 363 10.64 8.42 -6.76
N THR A 364 11.58 7.94 -5.94
CA THR A 364 12.99 8.35 -5.97
C THR A 364 13.73 7.88 -7.24
N LYS A 365 13.18 6.86 -7.93
CA LYS A 365 13.80 6.32 -9.16
C LYS A 365 14.12 7.40 -10.21
N SER A 366 13.25 8.40 -10.34
CA SER A 366 13.43 9.50 -11.30
C SER A 366 14.37 10.60 -10.82
N VAL A 367 14.80 10.52 -9.55
CA VAL A 367 15.60 11.57 -8.88
C VAL A 367 17.07 11.15 -8.74
N ILE A 368 17.34 9.87 -8.52
CA ILE A 368 18.71 9.35 -8.35
C ILE A 368 19.57 9.74 -9.53
N ASN A 369 20.79 10.27 -9.24
CA ASN A 369 21.80 10.72 -10.19
C ASN A 369 21.40 11.94 -11.06
N THR A 370 20.31 12.63 -10.73
CA THR A 370 19.99 13.91 -11.39
C THR A 370 20.81 15.05 -10.79
N ASP A 371 20.96 16.14 -11.53
CA ASP A 371 21.66 17.32 -11.04
C ASP A 371 20.75 18.16 -10.13
N VAL A 372 21.28 18.53 -8.96
CA VAL A 372 20.61 19.46 -8.05
C VAL A 372 20.82 20.88 -8.54
N THR A 373 19.73 21.55 -8.86
CA THR A 373 19.76 22.94 -9.36
C THR A 373 20.45 23.89 -8.36
N GLY A 374 21.40 24.67 -8.84
CA GLY A 374 22.15 25.64 -8.01
C GLY A 374 23.30 25.05 -7.21
N VAL A 375 23.55 23.77 -7.30
CA VAL A 375 24.69 23.10 -6.66
C VAL A 375 25.76 22.81 -7.72
N LEU A 376 27.00 23.19 -7.43
CA LEU A 376 28.12 22.99 -8.34
C LEU A 376 28.68 21.56 -8.26
N ALA A 377 29.15 21.06 -9.42
CA ALA A 377 29.91 19.81 -9.44
C ALA A 377 31.19 19.95 -8.58
N PRO A 378 31.62 18.87 -7.91
CA PRO A 378 31.14 17.50 -7.97
C PRO A 378 30.02 17.19 -6.98
N PHE A 379 29.43 18.15 -6.29
CA PHE A 379 28.51 17.95 -5.15
C PHE A 379 27.03 17.88 -5.55
N ASN A 380 26.70 17.89 -6.82
CA ASN A 380 25.35 18.12 -7.34
C ASN A 380 24.55 16.85 -7.70
N LYS A 381 25.10 15.64 -7.56
CA LYS A 381 24.40 14.40 -7.95
C LYS A 381 23.54 13.85 -6.82
N GLN A 382 22.22 13.93 -7.00
CA GLN A 382 21.22 13.50 -6.01
C GLN A 382 21.38 12.01 -5.65
N GLY A 383 21.50 11.71 -4.36
CA GLY A 383 21.69 10.37 -3.84
C GLY A 383 23.10 9.79 -3.99
N ILE A 384 24.04 10.54 -4.64
CA ILE A 384 25.44 10.10 -4.85
C ILE A 384 26.39 11.05 -4.14
N THR A 385 26.40 12.32 -4.54
CA THR A 385 27.25 13.36 -3.93
C THR A 385 26.42 14.42 -3.20
N TYR A 386 25.12 14.48 -3.43
CA TYR A 386 24.17 15.28 -2.70
C TYR A 386 23.18 14.34 -1.99
N PRO A 387 22.97 14.47 -0.67
CA PRO A 387 22.09 13.58 0.06
C PRO A 387 20.65 13.62 -0.46
N LEU A 388 20.00 12.47 -0.57
CA LEU A 388 18.55 12.41 -0.73
C LEU A 388 17.87 13.08 0.46
N GLU A 389 16.91 13.95 0.17
CA GLU A 389 16.08 14.55 1.20
C GLU A 389 15.15 13.50 1.80
N ASP A 390 14.65 13.77 3.00
CA ASP A 390 13.73 12.97 3.78
C ASP A 390 12.58 12.38 2.95
N LYS A 391 11.87 13.20 2.20
CA LYS A 391 10.74 12.79 1.33
C LYS A 391 11.03 11.68 0.30
N TYR A 392 12.26 11.22 0.18
CA TYR A 392 12.70 10.20 -0.78
C TYR A 392 13.09 8.87 -0.14
N VAL A 393 13.17 8.81 1.19
CA VAL A 393 13.66 7.65 1.92
C VAL A 393 12.99 7.55 3.28
N LEU A 394 12.62 6.34 3.67
CA LEU A 394 12.31 6.03 5.06
C LEU A 394 13.57 5.52 5.75
N THR A 395 14.02 6.21 6.77
CA THR A 395 15.11 5.77 7.63
C THR A 395 14.66 4.60 8.51
N LYS A 396 15.62 3.84 9.03
CA LYS A 396 15.37 2.73 9.97
C LYS A 396 14.45 3.15 11.14
N SER A 397 14.63 4.36 11.69
CA SER A 397 13.84 4.86 12.81
C SER A 397 12.37 5.06 12.44
N GLU A 398 12.12 5.61 11.27
CA GLU A 398 10.76 5.85 10.76
C GLU A 398 10.07 4.53 10.38
N VAL A 399 10.78 3.58 9.78
CA VAL A 399 10.28 2.22 9.57
C VAL A 399 9.84 1.59 10.88
N ARG A 400 10.60 1.80 11.96
CA ARG A 400 10.23 1.29 13.28
C ARG A 400 8.99 1.98 13.86
N GLU A 401 8.85 3.30 13.70
CA GLU A 401 7.64 4.03 14.14
C GLU A 401 6.39 3.51 13.43
N ILE A 402 6.48 3.31 12.12
CA ILE A 402 5.42 2.71 11.30
C ILE A 402 5.04 1.32 11.83
N GLN A 403 6.03 0.48 12.15
CA GLN A 403 5.79 -0.86 12.67
C GLN A 403 5.10 -0.83 14.02
N ILE A 404 5.58 -0.01 14.96
CA ILE A 404 4.98 0.14 16.30
C ILE A 404 3.52 0.58 16.19
N ALA A 405 3.23 1.59 15.36
CA ALA A 405 1.87 2.06 15.15
C ALA A 405 0.98 0.97 14.55
N THR A 406 1.46 0.28 13.51
CA THR A 406 0.72 -0.81 12.84
C THR A 406 0.39 -1.96 13.80
N ASP A 407 1.32 -2.35 14.65
CA ASP A 407 1.12 -3.42 15.63
C ASP A 407 0.06 -3.02 16.69
N ALA A 408 0.09 -1.77 17.16
CA ALA A 408 -0.91 -1.24 18.08
C ALA A 408 -2.31 -1.18 17.44
N TYR A 409 -2.38 -0.74 16.19
CA TYR A 409 -3.63 -0.73 15.41
C TYR A 409 -4.19 -2.14 15.24
N ASN A 410 -3.37 -3.09 14.82
CA ASN A 410 -3.78 -4.46 14.54
C ASN A 410 -4.24 -5.19 15.83
N THR A 411 -3.60 -4.90 16.96
CA THR A 411 -4.05 -5.38 18.28
C THR A 411 -5.45 -4.88 18.59
N SER A 412 -5.70 -3.59 18.39
CA SER A 412 -7.01 -2.97 18.64
C SER A 412 -8.09 -3.48 17.67
N ILE A 413 -7.77 -3.62 16.39
CA ILE A 413 -8.71 -4.12 15.37
C ILE A 413 -9.12 -5.57 15.68
N ARG A 414 -8.18 -6.43 16.06
CA ARG A 414 -8.48 -7.83 16.45
C ARG A 414 -9.38 -7.88 17.68
N ALA A 415 -9.06 -7.12 18.71
CA ALA A 415 -9.87 -7.06 19.94
C ALA A 415 -11.31 -6.57 19.67
N LEU A 416 -11.46 -5.57 18.79
CA LEU A 416 -12.77 -5.08 18.36
C LEU A 416 -13.54 -6.15 17.55
N ALA A 417 -12.88 -6.85 16.62
CA ALA A 417 -13.51 -7.94 15.88
C ALA A 417 -14.07 -9.02 16.82
N GLU A 418 -13.31 -9.41 17.84
CA GLU A 418 -13.72 -10.39 18.87
C GLU A 418 -14.88 -9.86 19.72
N THR A 419 -14.77 -8.62 20.23
CA THR A 419 -15.78 -7.96 21.07
C THR A 419 -17.13 -7.86 20.38
N TYR A 420 -17.13 -7.51 19.09
CA TYR A 420 -18.37 -7.37 18.30
C TYR A 420 -18.79 -8.66 17.58
N GLY A 421 -18.05 -9.77 17.76
CA GLY A 421 -18.37 -11.07 17.17
C GLY A 421 -18.28 -11.13 15.65
N LEU A 422 -17.43 -10.32 15.04
CA LEU A 422 -17.29 -10.19 13.60
C LEU A 422 -16.38 -11.26 12.99
N ALA A 423 -16.51 -11.50 11.69
CA ALA A 423 -15.51 -12.22 10.92
C ALA A 423 -14.23 -11.35 10.83
N PHE A 424 -13.07 -11.99 10.93
CA PHE A 424 -11.77 -11.29 10.92
C PHE A 424 -10.89 -11.77 9.78
N VAL A 425 -10.32 -10.80 9.03
CA VAL A 425 -9.35 -11.04 7.97
C VAL A 425 -7.99 -10.57 8.43
N ASP A 426 -7.02 -11.49 8.49
CA ASP A 426 -5.63 -11.15 8.78
C ASP A 426 -4.89 -10.75 7.50
N ALA A 427 -5.14 -9.50 7.04
CA ALA A 427 -4.48 -8.95 5.87
C ALA A 427 -2.97 -8.77 6.08
N ASN A 428 -2.52 -8.61 7.34
CA ASN A 428 -1.10 -8.52 7.70
C ASN A 428 -0.40 -9.86 7.43
N ALA A 429 -0.95 -10.97 7.93
CA ALA A 429 -0.41 -12.30 7.68
C ALA A 429 -0.43 -12.65 6.17
N LYS A 430 -1.50 -12.24 5.46
CA LYS A 430 -1.59 -12.47 4.01
C LYS A 430 -0.54 -11.69 3.23
N MET A 431 -0.22 -10.47 3.64
CA MET A 431 0.85 -9.67 3.04
C MET A 431 2.22 -10.30 3.27
N ILE A 432 2.48 -10.85 4.45
CA ILE A 432 3.71 -11.61 4.74
C ILE A 432 3.82 -12.84 3.83
N GLU A 433 2.72 -13.57 3.63
CA GLU A 433 2.68 -14.73 2.73
C GLU A 433 2.98 -14.32 1.29
N LEU A 434 2.37 -13.25 0.80
CA LEU A 434 2.56 -12.69 -0.55
C LEU A 434 4.01 -12.24 -0.79
N GLY A 435 4.69 -11.74 0.24
CA GLY A 435 6.08 -11.30 0.19
C GLY A 435 7.12 -12.42 0.20
N LYS A 436 6.73 -13.68 0.43
CA LYS A 436 7.65 -14.81 0.37
C LYS A 436 8.07 -15.09 -1.08
N ASN A 437 9.25 -15.70 -1.26
CA ASN A 437 9.74 -16.09 -2.59
C ASN A 437 8.78 -17.04 -3.33
N SER A 438 8.03 -17.87 -2.59
CA SER A 438 7.01 -18.76 -3.16
C SER A 438 5.75 -18.03 -3.62
N GLY A 439 5.52 -16.82 -3.11
CA GLY A 439 4.27 -16.10 -3.33
C GLY A 439 3.01 -16.88 -2.92
N ILE A 440 1.89 -16.50 -3.49
CA ILE A 440 0.60 -17.18 -3.35
C ILE A 440 0.19 -17.73 -4.71
N GLN A 441 -0.25 -18.98 -4.75
CA GLN A 441 -0.64 -19.62 -6.00
C GLN A 441 -2.16 -19.77 -6.14
N TYR A 442 -2.67 -19.41 -7.34
CA TYR A 442 -4.03 -19.67 -7.76
C TYR A 442 -4.03 -20.22 -9.18
N ASN A 443 -4.54 -21.46 -9.33
CA ASN A 443 -4.70 -22.12 -10.65
C ASN A 443 -3.44 -22.03 -11.53
N GLY A 444 -2.27 -22.33 -10.94
CA GLY A 444 -0.99 -22.35 -11.65
C GLY A 444 -0.32 -20.98 -11.85
N VAL A 445 -0.94 -19.88 -11.42
CA VAL A 445 -0.34 -18.53 -11.44
C VAL A 445 0.18 -18.16 -10.06
N THR A 446 1.42 -17.72 -9.98
CA THR A 446 2.04 -17.22 -8.74
C THR A 446 1.84 -15.70 -8.65
N TYR A 447 1.33 -15.26 -7.51
CA TYR A 447 1.18 -13.85 -7.13
C TYR A 447 2.20 -13.49 -6.06
N SER A 448 2.85 -12.35 -6.21
CA SER A 448 3.89 -11.87 -5.27
C SER A 448 3.89 -10.35 -5.16
N THR A 449 4.77 -9.81 -4.31
CA THR A 449 4.99 -8.37 -4.16
C THR A 449 5.95 -7.79 -5.20
N ALA A 450 6.46 -8.57 -6.16
CA ALA A 450 7.36 -8.05 -7.18
C ALA A 450 6.66 -6.98 -8.03
N PHE A 451 7.29 -5.79 -8.14
CA PHE A 451 6.73 -4.68 -8.91
C PHE A 451 6.60 -5.03 -10.39
N VAL A 452 5.49 -4.68 -11.00
CA VAL A 452 5.11 -4.97 -12.40
C VAL A 452 4.87 -6.45 -12.68
N THR A 453 5.75 -7.35 -12.26
CA THR A 453 5.73 -8.77 -12.64
C THR A 453 5.04 -9.69 -11.64
N GLY A 454 4.85 -9.24 -10.40
CA GLY A 454 4.25 -10.05 -9.33
C GLY A 454 2.74 -10.24 -9.42
N GLY A 455 2.07 -9.52 -10.32
CA GLY A 455 0.65 -9.65 -10.60
C GLY A 455 -0.31 -9.06 -9.55
N SER A 456 0.15 -8.80 -8.33
CA SER A 456 -0.71 -8.36 -7.21
C SER A 456 -0.85 -6.85 -7.10
N PHE A 457 0.21 -6.09 -7.36
CA PHE A 457 0.26 -4.63 -7.19
C PHE A 457 0.19 -3.90 -8.52
N SER A 458 -0.51 -2.77 -8.52
CA SER A 458 -0.67 -1.88 -9.65
C SER A 458 0.56 -0.98 -9.85
N LEU A 459 0.54 -0.15 -10.90
CA LEU A 459 1.69 0.65 -11.31
C LEU A 459 2.08 1.77 -10.33
N ASP A 460 1.26 2.07 -9.34
CA ASP A 460 1.62 2.98 -8.25
C ASP A 460 2.46 2.30 -7.14
N GLY A 461 2.58 0.98 -7.18
CA GLY A 461 3.35 0.20 -6.20
C GLY A 461 2.71 0.11 -4.81
N VAL A 462 1.50 0.67 -4.62
CA VAL A 462 0.77 0.74 -3.36
C VAL A 462 -0.53 -0.04 -3.41
N HIS A 463 -1.37 0.21 -4.42
CA HIS A 463 -2.68 -0.40 -4.56
C HIS A 463 -2.62 -1.71 -5.36
N LEU A 464 -3.66 -2.50 -5.21
CA LEU A 464 -3.74 -3.81 -5.84
C LEU A 464 -4.21 -3.70 -7.31
N THR A 465 -3.79 -4.63 -8.15
CA THR A 465 -4.45 -4.89 -9.46
C THR A 465 -5.82 -5.54 -9.24
N GLY A 466 -6.64 -5.67 -10.27
CA GLY A 466 -7.87 -6.49 -10.19
C GLY A 466 -7.58 -7.91 -9.67
N ARG A 467 -6.46 -8.52 -10.09
CA ARG A 467 -5.99 -9.82 -9.59
C ARG A 467 -5.64 -9.79 -8.10
N GLY A 468 -4.93 -8.76 -7.64
CA GLY A 468 -4.61 -8.58 -6.22
C GLY A 468 -5.87 -8.35 -5.37
N TYR A 469 -6.84 -7.57 -5.89
CA TYR A 469 -8.14 -7.41 -5.24
C TYR A 469 -8.92 -8.74 -5.15
N ALA A 470 -8.81 -9.62 -6.14
CA ALA A 470 -9.43 -10.94 -6.09
C ALA A 470 -8.77 -11.87 -5.06
N VAL A 471 -7.45 -11.79 -4.89
CA VAL A 471 -6.73 -12.52 -3.83
C VAL A 471 -7.26 -12.12 -2.46
N ILE A 472 -7.36 -10.81 -2.17
CA ILE A 472 -7.86 -10.35 -0.86
C ILE A 472 -9.37 -10.59 -0.71
N ALA A 473 -10.17 -10.47 -1.77
CA ALA A 473 -11.59 -10.82 -1.73
C ALA A 473 -11.82 -12.27 -1.27
N ASN A 474 -10.96 -13.19 -1.70
CA ASN A 474 -11.01 -14.59 -1.26
C ASN A 474 -10.72 -14.75 0.24
N GLU A 475 -9.84 -13.92 0.82
CA GLU A 475 -9.60 -13.97 2.27
C GLU A 475 -10.83 -13.45 3.06
N PHE A 476 -11.50 -12.40 2.56
CA PHE A 476 -12.79 -11.96 3.10
C PHE A 476 -13.85 -13.06 3.00
N ILE A 477 -14.00 -13.69 1.84
CA ILE A 477 -14.96 -14.79 1.62
C ILE A 477 -14.66 -15.96 2.57
N LYS A 478 -13.40 -16.36 2.72
CA LYS A 478 -13.00 -17.42 3.67
C LYS A 478 -13.39 -17.07 5.12
N ALA A 479 -13.11 -15.84 5.55
CA ALA A 479 -13.44 -15.37 6.89
C ALA A 479 -14.96 -15.34 7.13
N ILE A 480 -15.73 -14.85 6.17
CA ILE A 480 -17.21 -14.82 6.20
C ILE A 480 -17.76 -16.25 6.29
N ASN A 481 -17.30 -17.15 5.41
CA ASN A 481 -17.73 -18.54 5.38
C ASN A 481 -17.44 -19.25 6.72
N ALA A 482 -16.24 -19.07 7.25
CA ALA A 482 -15.84 -19.69 8.52
C ALA A 482 -16.68 -19.16 9.69
N LYS A 483 -16.95 -17.86 9.76
CA LYS A 483 -17.65 -17.22 10.87
C LYS A 483 -19.15 -17.50 10.84
N TYR A 484 -19.77 -17.41 9.66
CA TYR A 484 -21.22 -17.43 9.51
C TYR A 484 -21.74 -18.73 8.87
N LYS A 485 -20.90 -19.73 8.69
CA LYS A 485 -21.24 -21.03 8.06
C LYS A 485 -21.86 -20.86 6.68
N SER A 486 -21.50 -19.79 5.99
CA SER A 486 -21.89 -19.58 4.60
C SER A 486 -21.01 -20.41 3.64
N THR A 487 -21.48 -20.58 2.41
CA THR A 487 -20.75 -21.34 1.37
C THR A 487 -20.51 -20.49 0.14
N LEU A 488 -20.14 -19.22 0.33
CA LEU A 488 -19.79 -18.30 -0.75
C LEU A 488 -18.59 -18.85 -1.53
N PRO A 489 -18.70 -19.00 -2.86
CA PRO A 489 -17.57 -19.47 -3.65
C PRO A 489 -16.48 -18.40 -3.78
N GLN A 490 -15.23 -18.85 -3.82
CA GLN A 490 -14.12 -17.97 -4.10
C GLN A 490 -14.13 -17.50 -5.57
N VAL A 491 -13.54 -16.33 -5.81
CA VAL A 491 -13.31 -15.83 -7.16
C VAL A 491 -11.98 -16.36 -7.70
N ASN A 492 -11.88 -16.54 -9.01
CA ASN A 492 -10.61 -16.89 -9.66
C ASN A 492 -9.82 -15.61 -9.98
N PRO A 493 -8.68 -15.31 -9.31
CA PRO A 493 -7.90 -14.12 -9.58
C PRO A 493 -7.44 -13.99 -11.04
N ASN A 494 -7.27 -15.09 -11.74
CA ASN A 494 -6.84 -15.08 -13.14
C ASN A 494 -7.87 -14.48 -14.10
N ASN A 495 -9.14 -14.34 -13.68
CA ASN A 495 -10.23 -13.75 -14.49
C ASN A 495 -10.25 -12.21 -14.39
N TYR A 496 -9.42 -11.62 -13.56
CA TYR A 496 -9.37 -10.16 -13.34
C TYR A 496 -8.16 -9.51 -14.00
N SER A 497 -8.20 -8.21 -14.15
CA SER A 497 -7.17 -7.47 -14.85
C SER A 497 -5.87 -7.39 -14.03
N GLY A 498 -4.75 -7.60 -14.71
CA GLY A 498 -3.40 -7.30 -14.23
C GLY A 498 -2.85 -6.05 -14.91
N ILE A 499 -1.53 -5.83 -14.79
CA ILE A 499 -0.81 -4.79 -15.53
C ILE A 499 -0.83 -5.12 -17.02
N LYS A 500 -1.18 -4.12 -17.84
CA LYS A 500 -1.10 -4.22 -19.30
C LYS A 500 0.29 -3.79 -19.76
N PHE A 501 0.93 -4.64 -20.53
CA PHE A 501 2.20 -4.32 -21.21
C PHE A 501 1.92 -3.59 -22.51
N PRO A 502 2.85 -2.70 -22.97
CA PRO A 502 2.76 -2.00 -24.24
C PRO A 502 2.68 -2.93 -25.44
#